data_e30fc9eb66d590ca22b23cef5afc61f8
#
_entry.id   e30fc9eb66d590ca22b23cef5afc61f8
#
_cell.length_a   1.000
_cell.length_b   1.000
_cell.length_c   1.000
_cell.angle_alpha   90.00
_cell.angle_beta   90.00
_cell.angle_gamma   90.00
#
_symmetry.space_group_name_H-M   'P 1'
#
loop_
_entity.id
_entity.type
_entity.pdbx_description
1 polymer ?
#
loop_
_entity_poly.entity_id
_entity_poly.type
_entity_poly.pdbx_seq_one_letter_code
_entity_poly.pdbx_strand_id
1 'polypeptide(L)'
;MKIVSVMTTDSSGGAEFAAVEQLEALRRRGHETVMLTDAPEIGRDTEVEIRPISIGPKLSLSSWMGLAARWPLLLARLRSALREQAPYDILLVHYKKEQLLVPWLPASLRKTVVWDEWGPVPFPLRKGIPRAAYLAAARAVPLVMAVSEGTRSSVVDVGVNPQKVVMVPNVLRTDEIRYTEAGRARVRSELGIPEQAFVVGCISRFHPKKRNDVVVRAVDELDDERVHLILAGDGETEAELRSLAAPLGERAHFISTPGTEVPDVLSAFDVSVFCPSPTEGAPRAVILGMLAERPCLATGAEGVSDMISPEIGGIASPENDPASLRALLVRYLDDPQRAAREGTAARAHAERTYAAPVVAQMIEGLLQDAIASRGVRSPAPV
;
A
#
# COMPACT_ATOMS: atom_id res chain seq x y z
N MET A 1 24.68 -2.57 5.60
CA MET A 1 24.45 -1.13 5.28
C MET A 1 23.66 -0.50 6.42
N LYS A 2 23.88 0.79 6.68
CA LYS A 2 22.98 1.61 7.49
C LYS A 2 22.01 2.36 6.59
N ILE A 3 20.71 2.12 6.77
CA ILE A 3 19.62 2.65 5.97
C ILE A 3 18.80 3.58 6.85
N VAL A 4 18.76 4.85 6.49
CA VAL A 4 17.89 5.85 7.15
C VAL A 4 16.69 6.11 6.26
N SER A 5 15.51 5.92 6.80
CA SER A 5 14.23 6.16 6.13
C SER A 5 13.59 7.44 6.67
N VAL A 6 13.05 8.29 5.80
CA VAL A 6 12.32 9.50 6.20
C VAL A 6 10.92 9.43 5.65
N MET A 7 9.95 9.29 6.54
CA MET A 7 8.53 9.18 6.21
C MET A 7 7.69 9.96 7.21
N THR A 8 7.38 11.21 6.88
CA THR A 8 6.64 12.09 7.79
C THR A 8 5.20 12.26 7.36
N THR A 9 4.30 11.94 8.26
CA THR A 9 2.85 11.87 8.03
C THR A 9 2.10 12.32 9.28
N ASP A 10 0.90 12.82 9.09
CA ASP A 10 -0.05 13.18 10.15
C ASP A 10 -1.05 12.07 10.46
N SER A 11 -0.91 10.92 9.80
CA SER A 11 -1.79 9.75 10.00
C SER A 11 -1.07 8.46 9.63
N SER A 12 -1.25 7.40 10.40
CA SER A 12 -0.79 6.06 10.06
C SER A 12 -1.77 5.37 9.10
N GLY A 13 -1.22 4.64 8.13
CA GLY A 13 -1.98 3.90 7.13
C GLY A 13 -1.17 2.76 6.50
N GLY A 14 -1.72 2.17 5.44
CA GLY A 14 -1.11 1.00 4.80
C GLY A 14 0.31 1.22 4.28
N ALA A 15 0.63 2.42 3.79
CA ALA A 15 1.97 2.75 3.29
C ALA A 15 3.00 2.85 4.43
N GLU A 16 2.60 3.43 5.56
CA GLU A 16 3.46 3.57 6.74
C GLU A 16 3.80 2.20 7.33
N PHE A 17 2.81 1.34 7.51
CA PHE A 17 3.05 -0.04 7.96
C PHE A 17 3.90 -0.84 6.98
N ALA A 18 3.68 -0.70 5.67
CA ALA A 18 4.48 -1.36 4.66
C ALA A 18 5.94 -0.89 4.67
N ALA A 19 6.19 0.40 4.90
CA ALA A 19 7.56 0.92 5.03
C ALA A 19 8.28 0.36 6.26
N VAL A 20 7.57 0.19 7.39
CA VAL A 20 8.14 -0.46 8.58
C VAL A 20 8.47 -1.92 8.30
N GLU A 21 7.54 -2.70 7.71
CA GLU A 21 7.78 -4.10 7.36
C GLU A 21 8.94 -4.26 6.37
N GLN A 22 9.09 -3.32 5.43
CA GLN A 22 10.23 -3.28 4.52
C GLN A 22 11.56 -3.09 5.27
N LEU A 23 11.61 -2.15 6.21
CA LEU A 23 12.80 -1.91 7.02
C LEU A 23 13.12 -3.09 7.96
N GLU A 24 12.10 -3.73 8.54
CA GLU A 24 12.28 -4.97 9.31
C GLU A 24 12.85 -6.10 8.46
N ALA A 25 12.31 -6.29 7.25
CA ALA A 25 12.78 -7.32 6.34
C ALA A 25 14.25 -7.10 5.96
N LEU A 26 14.67 -5.85 5.75
CA LEU A 26 16.07 -5.48 5.54
C LEU A 26 16.93 -5.69 6.81
N ARG A 27 16.38 -5.38 8.00
CA ARG A 27 17.06 -5.62 9.27
C ARG A 27 17.33 -7.11 9.50
N ARG A 28 16.37 -7.98 9.21
CA ARG A 28 16.53 -9.43 9.29
C ARG A 28 17.62 -9.98 8.34
N ARG A 29 17.98 -9.20 7.30
CA ARG A 29 19.12 -9.48 6.40
C ARG A 29 20.45 -8.89 6.87
N GLY A 30 20.50 -8.34 8.10
CA GLY A 30 21.71 -7.82 8.74
C GLY A 30 22.00 -6.35 8.43
N HIS A 31 21.03 -5.58 7.96
CA HIS A 31 21.17 -4.13 7.81
C HIS A 31 20.77 -3.39 9.08
N GLU A 32 21.42 -2.26 9.36
CA GLU A 32 20.97 -1.30 10.37
C GLU A 32 19.90 -0.42 9.75
N THR A 33 18.71 -0.36 10.35
CA THR A 33 17.57 0.41 9.83
C THR A 33 17.06 1.38 10.87
N VAL A 34 16.89 2.64 10.47
CA VAL A 34 16.35 3.72 11.31
C VAL A 34 15.25 4.42 10.52
N MET A 35 14.10 4.66 11.15
CA MET A 35 12.99 5.42 10.56
C MET A 35 12.79 6.74 11.28
N LEU A 36 12.87 7.84 10.55
CA LEU A 36 12.54 9.19 11.00
C LEU A 36 11.08 9.48 10.63
N THR A 37 10.20 9.61 11.63
CA THR A 37 8.76 9.81 11.40
C THR A 37 8.15 10.70 12.48
N ASP A 38 7.02 11.32 12.20
CA ASP A 38 6.17 12.05 13.15
C ASP A 38 4.97 11.21 13.64
N ALA A 39 4.89 9.94 13.24
CA ALA A 39 3.92 8.95 13.71
C ALA A 39 4.63 7.77 14.43
N PRO A 40 5.22 7.98 15.62
CA PRO A 40 6.02 6.97 16.29
C PRO A 40 5.24 5.73 16.72
N GLU A 41 3.92 5.81 16.79
CA GLU A 41 3.02 4.69 17.11
C GLU A 41 3.10 3.53 16.09
N ILE A 42 3.52 3.78 14.86
CA ILE A 42 3.70 2.72 13.84
C ILE A 42 4.83 1.75 14.18
N GLY A 43 5.68 2.12 15.13
CA GLY A 43 6.83 1.32 15.57
C GLY A 43 6.61 0.53 16.86
N ARG A 44 5.36 0.40 17.37
CA ARG A 44 5.11 -0.26 18.66
C ARG A 44 5.50 -1.74 18.69
N ASP A 45 5.35 -2.43 17.57
CA ASP A 45 5.56 -3.87 17.44
C ASP A 45 6.68 -4.20 16.42
N THR A 46 7.71 -3.34 16.33
CA THR A 46 8.81 -3.50 15.37
C THR A 46 10.17 -3.43 16.05
N GLU A 47 11.14 -4.13 15.48
CA GLU A 47 12.56 -4.01 15.86
C GLU A 47 13.27 -2.83 15.16
N VAL A 48 12.60 -2.12 14.24
CA VAL A 48 13.15 -0.94 13.58
C VAL A 48 13.32 0.19 14.57
N GLU A 49 14.46 0.84 14.56
CA GLU A 49 14.70 2.03 15.40
C GLU A 49 13.85 3.19 14.89
N ILE A 50 12.86 3.62 15.67
CA ILE A 50 12.00 4.75 15.36
C ILE A 50 12.51 6.00 16.06
N ARG A 51 12.75 7.07 15.32
CA ARG A 51 13.16 8.38 15.82
C ARG A 51 12.12 9.44 15.42
N PRO A 52 11.58 10.19 16.38
CA PRO A 52 10.58 11.21 16.09
C PRO A 52 11.22 12.39 15.36
N ILE A 53 10.54 12.83 14.28
CA ILE A 53 10.86 14.07 13.58
C ILE A 53 9.58 14.75 13.16
N SER A 54 9.50 16.08 13.33
CA SER A 54 8.35 16.85 12.82
C SER A 54 8.81 17.85 11.76
N ILE A 55 8.47 17.58 10.52
CA ILE A 55 8.70 18.47 9.37
C ILE A 55 7.37 18.88 8.69
N GLY A 56 6.30 18.91 9.49
CA GLY A 56 4.97 19.37 9.07
C GLY A 56 4.16 18.34 8.27
N PRO A 57 2.92 18.67 7.91
CA PRO A 57 1.99 17.74 7.27
C PRO A 57 2.44 17.34 5.86
N LYS A 58 1.77 16.33 5.29
CA LYS A 58 1.94 15.93 3.89
C LYS A 58 1.71 17.12 2.95
N LEU A 59 2.46 17.16 1.84
CA LEU A 59 2.28 18.19 0.82
C LEU A 59 0.91 18.02 0.13
N SER A 60 0.07 19.03 0.26
CA SER A 60 -1.25 19.10 -0.36
C SER A 60 -1.51 20.50 -0.91
N LEU A 61 -2.60 20.67 -1.67
CA LEU A 61 -3.01 21.99 -2.16
C LEU A 61 -3.33 22.98 -1.03
N SER A 62 -3.81 22.49 0.12
CA SER A 62 -4.11 23.33 1.29
C SER A 62 -2.89 23.65 2.14
N SER A 63 -1.89 22.76 2.18
CA SER A 63 -0.71 22.90 3.06
C SER A 63 0.49 23.59 2.39
N TRP A 64 0.53 23.70 1.05
CA TRP A 64 1.73 24.09 0.31
C TRP A 64 2.25 25.48 0.66
N MET A 65 1.38 26.50 0.85
CA MET A 65 1.81 27.86 1.20
C MET A 65 2.44 27.91 2.60
N GLY A 66 1.83 27.23 3.57
CA GLY A 66 2.37 27.13 4.92
C GLY A 66 3.69 26.37 4.98
N LEU A 67 3.85 25.33 4.17
CA LEU A 67 5.10 24.59 4.03
C LEU A 67 6.19 25.44 3.36
N ALA A 68 5.86 26.17 2.30
CA ALA A 68 6.81 27.05 1.61
C ALA A 68 7.37 28.13 2.54
N ALA A 69 6.52 28.78 3.35
CA ALA A 69 6.95 29.77 4.33
C ALA A 69 7.87 29.20 5.41
N ARG A 70 7.72 27.91 5.75
CA ARG A 70 8.50 27.21 6.77
C ARG A 70 9.67 26.41 6.20
N TRP A 71 9.91 26.43 4.90
CA TRP A 71 10.90 25.62 4.21
C TRP A 71 12.29 25.63 4.86
N PRO A 72 12.89 26.82 5.22
CA PRO A 72 14.18 26.84 5.90
C PRO A 72 14.18 26.11 7.25
N LEU A 73 13.10 26.21 8.02
CA LEU A 73 12.95 25.53 9.31
C LEU A 73 12.83 24.02 9.12
N LEU A 74 12.02 23.57 8.15
CA LEU A 74 11.84 22.15 7.84
C LEU A 74 13.15 21.54 7.38
N LEU A 75 13.88 22.25 6.53
CA LEU A 75 15.20 21.83 6.08
C LEU A 75 16.22 21.76 7.23
N ALA A 76 16.20 22.72 8.15
CA ALA A 76 17.08 22.72 9.32
C ALA A 76 16.79 21.52 10.23
N ARG A 77 15.51 21.20 10.49
CA ARG A 77 15.10 20.04 11.29
C ARG A 77 15.53 18.72 10.63
N LEU A 78 15.28 18.58 9.34
CA LEU A 78 15.70 17.39 8.59
C LEU A 78 17.23 17.23 8.61
N ARG A 79 17.98 18.33 8.44
CA ARG A 79 19.45 18.33 8.54
C ARG A 79 19.95 17.88 9.90
N SER A 80 19.34 18.37 10.99
CA SER A 80 19.72 17.98 12.35
C SER A 80 19.52 16.49 12.56
N ALA A 81 18.31 15.99 12.28
CA ALA A 81 17.98 14.59 12.45
C ALA A 81 18.88 13.66 11.62
N LEU A 82 19.19 14.03 10.37
CA LEU A 82 20.09 13.24 9.53
C LEU A 82 21.55 13.27 10.01
N ARG A 83 22.01 14.38 10.60
CA ARG A 83 23.35 14.44 11.20
C ARG A 83 23.50 13.53 12.40
N GLU A 84 22.47 13.41 13.21
CA GLU A 84 22.44 12.51 14.36
C GLU A 84 22.52 11.03 13.94
N GLN A 85 22.05 10.70 12.73
CA GLN A 85 22.10 9.36 12.17
C GLN A 85 23.38 9.06 11.38
N ALA A 86 24.16 10.06 11.03
CA ALA A 86 25.39 9.90 10.24
C ALA A 86 26.51 9.17 11.02
N PRO A 87 27.32 8.31 10.37
CA PRO A 87 27.28 7.99 8.93
C PRO A 87 26.19 6.98 8.58
N TYR A 88 25.61 7.11 7.39
CA TYR A 88 24.70 6.12 6.82
C TYR A 88 25.02 5.95 5.32
N ASP A 89 24.60 4.81 4.75
CA ASP A 89 24.86 4.44 3.36
C ASP A 89 23.73 4.89 2.43
N ILE A 90 22.47 4.71 2.87
CA ILE A 90 21.24 4.96 2.12
C ILE A 90 20.34 5.92 2.87
N LEU A 91 19.72 6.83 2.12
CA LEU A 91 18.60 7.66 2.55
C LEU A 91 17.37 7.30 1.73
N LEU A 92 16.42 6.55 2.32
CA LEU A 92 15.10 6.29 1.73
C LEU A 92 14.17 7.46 1.97
N VAL A 93 13.46 7.90 0.94
CA VAL A 93 12.55 9.05 1.00
C VAL A 93 11.23 8.69 0.36
N HIS A 94 10.14 8.80 1.12
CA HIS A 94 8.84 8.26 0.74
C HIS A 94 7.85 9.32 0.21
N TYR A 95 7.78 10.51 0.83
CA TYR A 95 6.78 11.50 0.47
C TYR A 95 7.34 12.68 -0.31
N LYS A 96 6.49 13.32 -1.09
CA LYS A 96 6.85 14.42 -2.02
C LYS A 96 7.49 15.60 -1.33
N LYS A 97 7.10 15.91 -0.10
CA LYS A 97 7.70 16.98 0.71
C LYS A 97 9.19 16.71 0.96
N GLU A 98 9.51 15.54 1.44
CA GLU A 98 10.88 15.10 1.71
C GLU A 98 11.69 15.02 0.42
N GLN A 99 11.11 14.48 -0.65
CA GLN A 99 11.72 14.39 -1.97
C GLN A 99 12.14 15.78 -2.49
N LEU A 100 11.33 16.81 -2.25
CA LEU A 100 11.63 18.19 -2.63
C LEU A 100 12.60 18.90 -1.67
N LEU A 101 12.69 18.47 -0.40
CA LEU A 101 13.64 19.03 0.58
C LEU A 101 15.06 18.50 0.38
N VAL A 102 15.22 17.24 0.01
CA VAL A 102 16.52 16.54 -0.08
C VAL A 102 17.52 17.24 -0.99
N PRO A 103 17.17 17.82 -2.16
CA PRO A 103 18.14 18.55 -2.99
C PRO A 103 18.84 19.72 -2.29
N TRP A 104 18.23 20.28 -1.26
CA TRP A 104 18.78 21.41 -0.48
C TRP A 104 19.68 20.98 0.68
N LEU A 105 19.81 19.67 0.92
CA LEU A 105 20.71 19.13 1.92
C LEU A 105 22.18 19.26 1.45
N PRO A 106 23.15 19.37 2.40
CA PRO A 106 24.57 19.25 2.07
C PRO A 106 24.88 17.93 1.37
N ALA A 107 25.88 17.93 0.49
CA ALA A 107 26.29 16.74 -0.24
C ALA A 107 26.66 15.55 0.68
N SER A 108 27.23 15.83 1.86
CA SER A 108 27.54 14.83 2.88
C SER A 108 26.33 14.09 3.44
N LEU A 109 25.15 14.73 3.42
CA LEU A 109 23.88 14.16 3.87
C LEU A 109 23.00 13.65 2.72
N ARG A 110 23.35 13.98 1.47
CA ARG A 110 22.71 13.45 0.27
C ARG A 110 23.47 12.25 -0.30
N LYS A 111 23.95 11.31 0.53
CA LYS A 111 24.76 10.21 0.02
C LYS A 111 23.98 9.41 -1.02
N THR A 112 23.50 8.26 -0.77
CA THR A 112 22.68 7.57 -1.76
C THR A 112 21.22 7.74 -1.42
N VAL A 113 20.58 8.73 -2.06
CA VAL A 113 19.15 8.98 -1.90
C VAL A 113 18.39 8.07 -2.85
N VAL A 114 17.44 7.32 -2.31
CA VAL A 114 16.52 6.47 -3.06
C VAL A 114 15.11 6.94 -2.78
N TRP A 115 14.32 7.13 -3.82
CA TRP A 115 12.89 7.40 -3.67
C TRP A 115 12.11 6.09 -3.61
N ASP A 116 11.18 6.02 -2.68
CA ASP A 116 10.29 4.89 -2.49
C ASP A 116 8.84 5.37 -2.62
N GLU A 117 8.23 5.07 -3.76
CA GLU A 117 6.95 5.60 -4.21
C GLU A 117 5.82 4.63 -3.91
N TRP A 118 4.96 5.01 -2.97
CA TRP A 118 3.82 4.21 -2.51
C TRP A 118 2.52 4.43 -3.30
N GLY A 119 2.57 5.24 -4.32
CA GLY A 119 1.43 5.53 -5.18
C GLY A 119 1.75 6.51 -6.30
N PRO A 120 0.81 6.71 -7.22
CA PRO A 120 1.00 7.56 -8.39
C PRO A 120 1.38 8.99 -8.03
N VAL A 121 2.12 9.65 -8.93
CA VAL A 121 2.51 11.05 -8.75
C VAL A 121 1.26 11.93 -8.66
N PRO A 122 1.09 12.74 -7.60
CA PRO A 122 -0.07 13.61 -7.44
C PRO A 122 -0.24 14.58 -8.61
N PHE A 123 -1.50 14.82 -8.99
CA PHE A 123 -1.83 15.65 -10.16
C PHE A 123 -1.11 17.02 -10.19
N PRO A 124 -0.97 17.77 -9.06
CA PRO A 124 -0.26 19.06 -9.08
C PRO A 124 1.21 18.96 -9.50
N LEU A 125 1.86 17.81 -9.29
CA LEU A 125 3.25 17.57 -9.68
C LEU A 125 3.42 17.07 -11.12
N ARG A 126 2.32 16.87 -11.83
CA ARG A 126 2.36 16.41 -13.23
C ARG A 126 2.50 17.53 -14.25
N LYS A 127 2.36 18.83 -13.85
CA LYS A 127 2.36 19.99 -14.76
C LYS A 127 3.06 21.22 -14.16
N GLY A 128 3.50 22.11 -15.02
CA GLY A 128 3.99 23.44 -14.65
C GLY A 128 5.24 23.46 -13.78
N ILE A 129 5.38 24.50 -12.96
CA ILE A 129 6.53 24.72 -12.05
C ILE A 129 6.70 23.58 -11.03
N PRO A 130 5.63 23.04 -10.41
CA PRO A 130 5.77 21.89 -9.50
C PRO A 130 6.38 20.66 -10.18
N ARG A 131 5.99 20.37 -11.43
CA ARG A 131 6.62 19.31 -12.22
C ARG A 131 8.11 19.56 -12.45
N ALA A 132 8.48 20.77 -12.82
CA ALA A 132 9.88 21.12 -13.05
C ALA A 132 10.73 20.95 -11.77
N ALA A 133 10.20 21.34 -10.60
CA ALA A 133 10.85 21.15 -9.30
C ALA A 133 11.00 19.65 -8.96
N TYR A 134 9.95 18.86 -9.18
CA TYR A 134 9.98 17.41 -8.96
C TYR A 134 11.02 16.74 -9.86
N LEU A 135 11.07 17.07 -11.15
CA LEU A 135 12.07 16.54 -12.09
C LEU A 135 13.49 17.00 -11.76
N ALA A 136 13.67 18.24 -11.31
CA ALA A 136 14.98 18.71 -10.86
C ALA A 136 15.49 17.92 -9.65
N ALA A 137 14.60 17.61 -8.70
CA ALA A 137 14.92 16.78 -7.55
C ALA A 137 15.23 15.32 -7.98
N ALA A 138 14.45 14.74 -8.89
CA ALA A 138 14.64 13.38 -9.39
C ALA A 138 15.95 13.15 -10.16
N ARG A 139 16.54 14.22 -10.78
CA ARG A 139 17.80 14.10 -11.51
C ARG A 139 18.95 13.60 -10.65
N ALA A 140 18.99 13.98 -9.38
CA ALA A 140 20.05 13.62 -8.44
C ALA A 140 19.86 12.24 -7.81
N VAL A 141 18.71 11.59 -8.03
CA VAL A 141 18.35 10.29 -7.44
C VAL A 141 18.78 9.18 -8.38
N PRO A 142 19.58 8.22 -7.92
CA PRO A 142 20.03 7.09 -8.75
C PRO A 142 18.93 6.04 -8.97
N LEU A 143 18.02 5.88 -8.01
CA LEU A 143 16.99 4.83 -8.00
C LEU A 143 15.67 5.39 -7.47
N VAL A 144 14.59 5.05 -8.14
CA VAL A 144 13.20 5.24 -7.69
C VAL A 144 12.56 3.85 -7.65
N MET A 145 12.17 3.39 -6.48
CA MET A 145 11.36 2.18 -6.29
C MET A 145 9.88 2.59 -6.39
N ALA A 146 9.10 1.86 -7.14
CA ALA A 146 7.68 2.11 -7.33
C ALA A 146 6.88 0.86 -6.96
N VAL A 147 5.88 0.99 -6.10
CA VAL A 147 5.17 -0.14 -5.48
C VAL A 147 4.31 -0.96 -6.45
N SER A 148 4.05 -0.44 -7.65
CA SER A 148 3.27 -1.09 -8.72
C SER A 148 3.68 -0.58 -10.08
N GLU A 149 3.31 -1.30 -11.14
CA GLU A 149 3.56 -0.83 -12.52
C GLU A 149 2.79 0.45 -12.82
N GLY A 150 1.56 0.62 -12.30
CA GLY A 150 0.81 1.86 -12.42
C GLY A 150 1.54 3.04 -11.74
N THR A 151 2.12 2.84 -10.56
CA THR A 151 2.97 3.85 -9.90
C THR A 151 4.22 4.14 -10.71
N ARG A 152 4.90 3.10 -11.24
CA ARG A 152 6.08 3.22 -12.09
C ARG A 152 5.77 4.05 -13.34
N SER A 153 4.72 3.69 -14.06
CA SER A 153 4.27 4.41 -15.26
C SER A 153 3.97 5.87 -14.95
N SER A 154 3.25 6.16 -13.86
CA SER A 154 2.96 7.53 -13.42
C SER A 154 4.23 8.38 -13.18
N VAL A 155 5.30 7.78 -12.64
CA VAL A 155 6.59 8.45 -12.42
C VAL A 155 7.32 8.69 -13.73
N VAL A 156 7.28 7.73 -14.65
CA VAL A 156 7.90 7.83 -15.99
C VAL A 156 7.18 8.87 -16.85
N ASP A 157 5.84 8.90 -16.84
CA ASP A 157 5.01 9.82 -17.62
C ASP A 157 5.22 11.27 -17.23
N VAL A 158 5.54 11.52 -15.95
CA VAL A 158 5.93 12.86 -15.49
C VAL A 158 7.27 13.29 -16.07
N GLY A 159 8.11 12.34 -16.53
CA GLY A 159 9.38 12.60 -17.22
C GLY A 159 10.63 12.18 -16.43
N VAL A 160 10.48 11.33 -15.42
CA VAL A 160 11.62 10.69 -14.77
C VAL A 160 12.21 9.62 -15.70
N ASN A 161 13.53 9.53 -15.76
CA ASN A 161 14.20 8.55 -16.63
C ASN A 161 13.75 7.11 -16.27
N PRO A 162 13.14 6.36 -17.20
CA PRO A 162 12.61 5.02 -16.94
C PRO A 162 13.67 4.01 -16.47
N GLN A 163 14.94 4.19 -16.83
CA GLN A 163 16.05 3.33 -16.38
C GLN A 163 16.33 3.45 -14.87
N LYS A 164 15.84 4.50 -14.22
CA LYS A 164 15.98 4.70 -12.78
C LYS A 164 14.75 4.23 -11.99
N VAL A 165 13.66 3.89 -12.66
CA VAL A 165 12.40 3.55 -12.01
C VAL A 165 12.16 2.05 -12.10
N VAL A 166 12.21 1.39 -10.95
CA VAL A 166 12.05 -0.07 -10.83
C VAL A 166 10.81 -0.37 -10.01
N MET A 167 9.99 -1.30 -10.48
CA MET A 167 8.86 -1.80 -9.71
C MET A 167 9.38 -2.71 -8.58
N VAL A 168 8.97 -2.40 -7.35
CA VAL A 168 9.28 -3.15 -6.14
C VAL A 168 7.98 -3.43 -5.41
N PRO A 169 7.54 -4.69 -5.31
CA PRO A 169 6.28 -5.03 -4.67
C PRO A 169 6.24 -4.65 -3.19
N ASN A 170 5.03 -4.55 -2.63
CA ASN A 170 4.84 -4.45 -1.19
C ASN A 170 5.53 -5.60 -0.46
N VAL A 171 6.02 -5.32 0.74
CA VAL A 171 6.57 -6.32 1.67
C VAL A 171 5.48 -6.72 2.66
N LEU A 172 5.26 -8.02 2.83
CA LEU A 172 4.37 -8.54 3.87
C LEU A 172 5.00 -9.73 4.61
N ARG A 173 4.65 -9.84 5.90
CA ARG A 173 4.91 -11.03 6.72
C ARG A 173 3.89 -12.10 6.36
N THR A 174 4.20 -12.89 5.32
CA THR A 174 3.26 -13.85 4.72
C THR A 174 2.93 -15.04 5.63
N ASP A 175 3.72 -15.26 6.66
CA ASP A 175 3.52 -16.30 7.68
C ASP A 175 2.48 -15.94 8.75
N GLU A 176 2.18 -14.67 8.92
CA GLU A 176 1.21 -14.17 9.91
C GLU A 176 -0.25 -14.24 9.43
N ILE A 177 -0.46 -14.29 8.12
CA ILE A 177 -1.79 -14.35 7.53
C ILE A 177 -2.01 -15.72 6.93
N ARG A 178 -2.96 -16.46 7.50
CA ARG A 178 -3.35 -17.80 7.02
C ARG A 178 -4.85 -17.98 7.12
N TYR A 179 -5.39 -18.72 6.18
CA TYR A 179 -6.72 -19.30 6.34
C TYR A 179 -6.72 -20.28 7.49
N THR A 180 -7.74 -20.21 8.33
CA THR A 180 -8.01 -21.20 9.37
C THR A 180 -9.49 -21.54 9.40
N GLU A 181 -9.81 -22.83 9.43
CA GLU A 181 -11.20 -23.31 9.57
C GLU A 181 -11.81 -22.84 10.90
N ALA A 182 -11.00 -22.84 11.97
CA ALA A 182 -11.41 -22.35 13.28
C ALA A 182 -11.79 -20.86 13.27
N GLY A 183 -10.98 -20.01 12.61
CA GLY A 183 -11.28 -18.59 12.45
C GLY A 183 -12.54 -18.36 11.63
N ARG A 184 -12.70 -19.11 10.51
CA ARG A 184 -13.92 -19.10 9.69
C ARG A 184 -15.17 -19.42 10.51
N ALA A 185 -15.14 -20.54 11.21
CA ALA A 185 -16.28 -21.00 12.00
C ALA A 185 -16.61 -20.02 13.14
N ARG A 186 -15.59 -19.52 13.85
CA ARG A 186 -15.76 -18.56 14.94
C ARG A 186 -16.42 -17.28 14.45
N VAL A 187 -15.85 -16.61 13.46
CA VAL A 187 -16.36 -15.31 12.98
C VAL A 187 -17.76 -15.44 12.37
N ARG A 188 -18.02 -16.50 11.60
CA ARG A 188 -19.37 -16.73 11.06
C ARG A 188 -20.39 -16.98 12.15
N SER A 189 -20.05 -17.76 13.17
CA SER A 189 -20.93 -18.03 14.32
C SER A 189 -21.23 -16.77 15.12
N GLU A 190 -20.22 -15.94 15.39
CA GLU A 190 -20.38 -14.66 16.11
C GLU A 190 -21.29 -13.68 15.36
N LEU A 191 -21.26 -13.71 14.03
CA LEU A 191 -22.09 -12.86 13.16
C LEU A 191 -23.44 -13.48 12.77
N GLY A 192 -23.74 -14.70 13.22
CA GLY A 192 -24.97 -15.41 12.84
C GLY A 192 -25.04 -15.80 11.36
N ILE A 193 -23.91 -15.94 10.68
CA ILE A 193 -23.84 -16.29 9.27
C ILE A 193 -23.96 -17.80 9.11
N PRO A 194 -24.93 -18.32 8.34
CA PRO A 194 -25.06 -19.75 8.07
C PRO A 194 -23.79 -20.35 7.45
N GLU A 195 -23.49 -21.59 7.77
CA GLU A 195 -22.28 -22.27 7.26
C GLU A 195 -22.24 -22.31 5.73
N GLN A 196 -23.40 -22.50 5.09
CA GLN A 196 -23.54 -22.62 3.64
C GLN A 196 -23.64 -21.25 2.94
N ALA A 197 -23.70 -20.15 3.69
CA ALA A 197 -23.79 -18.83 3.12
C ALA A 197 -22.50 -18.49 2.34
N PHE A 198 -22.69 -17.79 1.22
CA PHE A 198 -21.59 -17.21 0.46
C PHE A 198 -21.26 -15.83 1.01
N VAL A 199 -20.03 -15.64 1.45
CA VAL A 199 -19.61 -14.41 2.11
C VAL A 199 -18.72 -13.58 1.20
N VAL A 200 -19.23 -12.42 0.80
CA VAL A 200 -18.45 -11.35 0.16
C VAL A 200 -17.80 -10.51 1.24
N GLY A 201 -16.48 -10.47 1.26
CA GLY A 201 -15.73 -9.73 2.28
C GLY A 201 -14.95 -8.56 1.71
N CYS A 202 -14.98 -7.42 2.41
CA CYS A 202 -14.14 -6.27 2.11
C CYS A 202 -13.48 -5.78 3.39
N ILE A 203 -12.15 -5.74 3.40
CA ILE A 203 -11.37 -5.17 4.50
C ILE A 203 -10.71 -3.87 4.07
N SER A 204 -11.11 -2.74 4.63
CA SER A 204 -10.54 -1.44 4.30
C SER A 204 -11.02 -0.36 5.28
N ARG A 205 -10.28 0.75 5.33
CA ARG A 205 -10.80 1.95 5.99
C ARG A 205 -12.05 2.46 5.26
N PHE A 206 -13.09 2.86 5.99
CA PHE A 206 -14.32 3.43 5.43
C PHE A 206 -14.10 4.89 5.05
N HIS A 207 -13.51 5.07 3.87
CA HIS A 207 -13.13 6.35 3.32
C HIS A 207 -13.62 6.46 1.86
N PRO A 208 -14.02 7.64 1.35
CA PRO A 208 -14.59 7.80 0.00
C PRO A 208 -13.70 7.21 -1.11
N LYS A 209 -12.38 7.25 -0.94
CA LYS A 209 -11.44 6.65 -1.90
C LYS A 209 -11.46 5.12 -1.96
N LYS A 210 -12.05 4.44 -0.98
CA LYS A 210 -12.13 2.97 -0.95
C LYS A 210 -13.39 2.43 -1.60
N ARG A 211 -14.36 3.32 -1.94
CA ARG A 211 -15.54 2.99 -2.72
C ARG A 211 -16.27 1.71 -2.25
N ASN A 212 -16.36 1.53 -0.93
CA ASN A 212 -17.09 0.40 -0.35
C ASN A 212 -18.58 0.41 -0.73
N ASP A 213 -19.10 1.57 -1.15
CA ASP A 213 -20.44 1.74 -1.72
C ASP A 213 -20.67 0.85 -2.96
N VAL A 214 -19.66 0.64 -3.80
CA VAL A 214 -19.73 -0.24 -4.97
C VAL A 214 -19.94 -1.69 -4.55
N VAL A 215 -19.25 -2.13 -3.49
CA VAL A 215 -19.39 -3.50 -2.97
C VAL A 215 -20.79 -3.73 -2.40
N VAL A 216 -21.29 -2.78 -1.60
CA VAL A 216 -22.65 -2.86 -1.03
C VAL A 216 -23.70 -2.97 -2.14
N ARG A 217 -23.63 -2.09 -3.15
CA ARG A 217 -24.58 -2.11 -4.28
C ARG A 217 -24.50 -3.40 -5.08
N ALA A 218 -23.29 -3.89 -5.36
CA ALA A 218 -23.13 -5.11 -6.13
C ALA A 218 -23.72 -6.33 -5.40
N VAL A 219 -23.61 -6.38 -4.07
CA VAL A 219 -24.23 -7.44 -3.26
C VAL A 219 -25.73 -7.28 -3.17
N ASP A 220 -26.24 -6.08 -3.01
CA ASP A 220 -27.69 -5.78 -3.00
C ASP A 220 -28.35 -6.17 -4.34
N GLU A 221 -27.70 -5.83 -5.46
CA GLU A 221 -28.17 -6.15 -6.82
C GLU A 221 -28.11 -7.66 -7.18
N LEU A 222 -27.41 -8.50 -6.36
CA LEU A 222 -27.46 -9.97 -6.56
C LEU A 222 -28.84 -10.54 -6.22
N ASP A 223 -29.56 -9.91 -5.29
CA ASP A 223 -30.88 -10.35 -4.82
C ASP A 223 -30.92 -11.84 -4.46
N ASP A 224 -29.87 -12.33 -3.79
CA ASP A 224 -29.70 -13.73 -3.39
C ASP A 224 -29.53 -13.82 -1.86
N GLU A 225 -30.48 -14.47 -1.20
CA GLU A 225 -30.50 -14.58 0.26
C GLU A 225 -29.35 -15.42 0.84
N ARG A 226 -28.67 -16.20 0.02
CA ARG A 226 -27.48 -16.96 0.44
C ARG A 226 -26.25 -16.08 0.61
N VAL A 227 -26.28 -14.85 0.05
CA VAL A 227 -25.11 -13.96 0.04
C VAL A 227 -25.12 -13.04 1.24
N HIS A 228 -24.07 -13.12 2.02
CA HIS A 228 -23.79 -12.22 3.13
C HIS A 228 -22.62 -11.28 2.78
N LEU A 229 -22.65 -10.08 3.33
CA LEU A 229 -21.60 -9.06 3.18
C LEU A 229 -20.91 -8.83 4.52
N ILE A 230 -19.58 -8.91 4.56
CA ILE A 230 -18.78 -8.43 5.70
C ILE A 230 -17.97 -7.22 5.24
N LEU A 231 -18.24 -6.06 5.85
CA LEU A 231 -17.41 -4.87 5.76
C LEU A 231 -16.59 -4.75 7.05
N ALA A 232 -15.28 -4.93 6.91
CA ALA A 232 -14.34 -4.96 8.02
C ALA A 232 -13.46 -3.69 8.01
N GLY A 233 -13.60 -2.86 9.03
CA GLY A 233 -12.90 -1.60 9.17
C GLY A 233 -13.73 -0.54 9.87
N ASP A 234 -13.24 0.69 9.85
CA ASP A 234 -13.87 1.88 10.39
C ASP A 234 -13.59 3.11 9.51
N GLY A 235 -14.27 4.20 9.76
CA GLY A 235 -13.99 5.47 9.09
C GLY A 235 -15.19 6.36 8.83
N GLU A 236 -14.94 7.49 8.18
CA GLU A 236 -15.88 8.60 8.02
C GLU A 236 -17.13 8.27 7.19
N THR A 237 -17.09 7.23 6.34
CA THR A 237 -18.24 6.83 5.50
C THR A 237 -19.09 5.72 6.13
N GLU A 238 -18.84 5.30 7.37
CA GLU A 238 -19.53 4.16 7.99
C GLU A 238 -21.07 4.37 8.06
N ALA A 239 -21.50 5.54 8.49
CA ALA A 239 -22.94 5.84 8.60
C ALA A 239 -23.66 5.78 7.23
N GLU A 240 -23.01 6.27 6.18
CA GLU A 240 -23.51 6.19 4.81
C GLU A 240 -23.57 4.75 4.31
N LEU A 241 -22.51 3.96 4.55
CA LEU A 241 -22.46 2.55 4.17
C LEU A 241 -23.53 1.72 4.90
N ARG A 242 -23.76 1.94 6.19
CA ARG A 242 -24.83 1.28 6.94
C ARG A 242 -26.22 1.63 6.38
N SER A 243 -26.45 2.90 6.03
CA SER A 243 -27.69 3.31 5.39
C SER A 243 -27.90 2.66 4.02
N LEU A 244 -26.82 2.57 3.22
CA LEU A 244 -26.85 1.94 1.90
C LEU A 244 -27.11 0.43 2.00
N ALA A 245 -26.57 -0.23 3.01
CA ALA A 245 -26.70 -1.67 3.23
C ALA A 245 -28.03 -2.06 3.93
N ALA A 246 -28.88 -1.10 4.32
CA ALA A 246 -30.12 -1.38 5.03
C ALA A 246 -31.05 -2.41 4.31
N PRO A 247 -31.17 -2.44 2.97
CA PRO A 247 -31.97 -3.46 2.29
C PRO A 247 -31.46 -4.89 2.50
N LEU A 248 -30.16 -5.08 2.77
CA LEU A 248 -29.59 -6.40 3.04
C LEU A 248 -30.00 -6.97 4.42
N GLY A 249 -30.46 -6.10 5.34
CA GLY A 249 -30.90 -6.53 6.68
C GLY A 249 -29.78 -7.25 7.44
N GLU A 250 -30.11 -8.43 7.99
CA GLU A 250 -29.18 -9.26 8.77
C GLU A 250 -28.03 -9.87 7.94
N ARG A 251 -28.05 -9.72 6.62
CA ARG A 251 -26.98 -10.20 5.72
C ARG A 251 -25.81 -9.23 5.60
N ALA A 252 -25.92 -8.00 6.13
CA ALA A 252 -24.85 -7.01 6.12
C ALA A 252 -24.20 -6.85 7.49
N HIS A 253 -22.92 -7.20 7.60
CA HIS A 253 -22.15 -7.19 8.83
C HIS A 253 -21.05 -6.13 8.78
N PHE A 254 -21.03 -5.25 9.77
CA PHE A 254 -20.00 -4.22 9.94
C PHE A 254 -19.19 -4.55 11.18
N ILE A 255 -17.91 -4.80 11.01
CA ILE A 255 -17.00 -5.18 12.10
C ILE A 255 -15.77 -4.28 12.13
N SER A 256 -15.36 -3.87 13.33
CA SER A 256 -14.06 -3.25 13.54
C SER A 256 -13.03 -4.37 13.75
N THR A 257 -11.91 -4.32 13.05
CA THR A 257 -10.88 -5.35 13.13
C THR A 257 -9.64 -4.81 13.82
N PRO A 258 -9.38 -5.18 15.08
CA PRO A 258 -8.05 -5.10 15.65
C PRO A 258 -7.07 -5.94 14.79
N GLY A 259 -5.84 -5.49 14.65
CA GLY A 259 -4.85 -6.12 13.76
C GLY A 259 -4.67 -7.62 13.96
N THR A 260 -4.80 -8.12 15.20
CA THR A 260 -4.66 -9.54 15.56
C THR A 260 -5.80 -10.45 15.07
N GLU A 261 -6.96 -9.88 14.73
CA GLU A 261 -8.15 -10.63 14.29
C GLU A 261 -8.29 -10.68 12.76
N VAL A 262 -7.46 -9.94 12.04
CA VAL A 262 -7.51 -9.86 10.57
C VAL A 262 -7.47 -11.24 9.89
N PRO A 263 -6.62 -12.21 10.29
CA PRO A 263 -6.59 -13.53 9.67
C PRO A 263 -7.91 -14.29 9.79
N ASP A 264 -8.57 -14.21 10.94
CA ASP A 264 -9.83 -14.92 11.20
C ASP A 264 -10.99 -14.30 10.43
N VAL A 265 -11.03 -12.97 10.37
CA VAL A 265 -12.03 -12.24 9.57
C VAL A 265 -11.88 -12.55 8.08
N LEU A 266 -10.66 -12.57 7.55
CA LEU A 266 -10.40 -12.95 6.16
C LEU A 266 -10.78 -14.42 5.90
N SER A 267 -10.59 -15.29 6.89
CA SER A 267 -10.99 -16.71 6.79
C SER A 267 -12.50 -16.87 6.66
N ALA A 268 -13.30 -15.96 7.21
CA ALA A 268 -14.75 -15.98 7.10
C ALA A 268 -15.28 -15.68 5.69
N PHE A 269 -14.49 -15.05 4.83
CA PHE A 269 -14.87 -14.72 3.46
C PHE A 269 -14.85 -15.95 2.55
N ASP A 270 -15.61 -15.90 1.46
CA ASP A 270 -15.45 -16.79 0.31
C ASP A 270 -14.73 -16.09 -0.83
N VAL A 271 -14.95 -14.79 -0.99
CA VAL A 271 -14.22 -13.92 -1.90
C VAL A 271 -13.82 -12.63 -1.18
N SER A 272 -12.63 -12.11 -1.49
CA SER A 272 -12.16 -10.82 -1.00
C SER A 272 -12.35 -9.77 -2.08
N VAL A 273 -13.04 -8.68 -1.77
CA VAL A 273 -13.39 -7.62 -2.73
C VAL A 273 -12.72 -6.32 -2.36
N PHE A 274 -12.18 -5.60 -3.35
CA PHE A 274 -11.57 -4.30 -3.16
C PHE A 274 -11.84 -3.38 -4.35
N CYS A 275 -12.58 -2.29 -4.15
CA CYS A 275 -13.06 -1.40 -5.20
C CYS A 275 -12.57 0.05 -5.01
N PRO A 276 -11.25 0.32 -4.99
CA PRO A 276 -10.76 1.65 -4.70
C PRO A 276 -10.99 2.64 -5.86
N SER A 277 -10.82 3.93 -5.55
CA SER A 277 -10.69 4.96 -6.58
C SER A 277 -9.47 4.68 -7.50
N PRO A 278 -9.45 5.20 -8.74
CA PRO A 278 -8.40 4.88 -9.73
C PRO A 278 -6.96 5.16 -9.30
N THR A 279 -6.74 5.99 -8.29
CA THR A 279 -5.39 6.44 -7.86
C THR A 279 -4.78 5.58 -6.74
N GLU A 280 -5.24 4.35 -6.55
CA GLU A 280 -4.65 3.44 -5.55
C GLU A 280 -3.30 2.90 -6.05
N GLY A 281 -2.30 2.81 -5.15
CA GLY A 281 -0.96 2.33 -5.48
C GLY A 281 -0.88 0.79 -5.56
N ALA A 282 -0.68 0.13 -4.42
CA ALA A 282 -0.70 -1.33 -4.29
C ALA A 282 -1.38 -1.68 -2.96
N PRO A 283 -2.69 -1.96 -2.96
CA PRO A 283 -3.45 -2.11 -1.73
C PRO A 283 -3.09 -3.40 -0.99
N ARG A 284 -2.67 -3.26 0.27
CA ARG A 284 -2.39 -4.38 1.16
C ARG A 284 -3.58 -5.31 1.33
N ALA A 285 -4.80 -4.76 1.32
CA ALA A 285 -6.03 -5.54 1.45
C ALA A 285 -6.16 -6.67 0.41
N VAL A 286 -5.73 -6.44 -0.83
CA VAL A 286 -5.71 -7.47 -1.88
C VAL A 286 -4.71 -8.57 -1.52
N ILE A 287 -3.51 -8.22 -1.06
CA ILE A 287 -2.48 -9.20 -0.68
C ILE A 287 -2.92 -10.00 0.54
N LEU A 288 -3.55 -9.36 1.52
CA LEU A 288 -4.10 -10.03 2.70
C LEU A 288 -5.17 -11.05 2.32
N GLY A 289 -6.06 -10.71 1.38
CA GLY A 289 -7.05 -11.64 0.82
C GLY A 289 -6.38 -12.85 0.15
N MET A 290 -5.36 -12.61 -0.66
CA MET A 290 -4.57 -13.69 -1.31
C MET A 290 -3.93 -14.61 -0.28
N LEU A 291 -3.30 -14.06 0.77
CA LEU A 291 -2.65 -14.83 1.83
C LEU A 291 -3.63 -15.67 2.66
N ALA A 292 -4.87 -15.21 2.78
CA ALA A 292 -5.96 -15.97 3.41
C ALA A 292 -6.63 -16.97 2.46
N GLU A 293 -6.03 -17.27 1.32
CA GLU A 293 -6.57 -18.19 0.30
C GLU A 293 -7.96 -17.77 -0.21
N ARG A 294 -8.18 -16.45 -0.33
CA ARG A 294 -9.40 -15.92 -0.93
C ARG A 294 -9.13 -15.41 -2.35
N PRO A 295 -9.95 -15.80 -3.32
CA PRO A 295 -9.88 -15.15 -4.63
C PRO A 295 -10.15 -13.66 -4.46
N CYS A 296 -9.40 -12.84 -5.20
CA CYS A 296 -9.48 -11.39 -5.08
C CYS A 296 -10.25 -10.79 -6.25
N LEU A 297 -11.34 -10.08 -5.94
CA LEU A 297 -12.11 -9.34 -6.92
C LEU A 297 -11.89 -7.85 -6.71
N ALA A 298 -11.64 -7.13 -7.77
CA ALA A 298 -11.43 -5.69 -7.66
C ALA A 298 -11.99 -4.94 -8.87
N THR A 299 -12.18 -3.63 -8.71
CA THR A 299 -12.32 -2.72 -9.84
C THR A 299 -10.95 -2.28 -10.32
N GLY A 300 -10.83 -1.93 -11.61
CA GLY A 300 -9.57 -1.46 -12.18
C GLY A 300 -9.11 -0.15 -11.54
N ALA A 301 -7.89 -0.17 -11.00
CA ALA A 301 -7.17 1.00 -10.50
C ALA A 301 -5.69 0.87 -10.88
N GLU A 302 -4.97 2.00 -10.94
CA GLU A 302 -3.58 2.03 -11.47
C GLU A 302 -2.63 1.01 -10.81
N GLY A 303 -2.83 0.66 -9.53
CA GLY A 303 -1.96 -0.29 -8.82
C GLY A 303 -2.62 -1.63 -8.49
N VAL A 304 -3.85 -1.89 -8.95
CA VAL A 304 -4.61 -3.12 -8.64
C VAL A 304 -4.62 -4.07 -9.82
N SER A 305 -4.73 -3.53 -11.03
CA SER A 305 -4.86 -4.33 -12.26
C SER A 305 -3.67 -5.27 -12.48
N ASP A 306 -2.48 -4.88 -12.03
CA ASP A 306 -1.28 -5.70 -12.15
C ASP A 306 -1.16 -6.78 -11.06
N MET A 307 -1.99 -6.70 -10.02
CA MET A 307 -1.94 -7.61 -8.88
C MET A 307 -2.81 -8.86 -9.08
N ILE A 308 -3.86 -8.77 -9.88
CA ILE A 308 -4.89 -9.80 -10.00
C ILE A 308 -4.92 -10.35 -11.43
N SER A 309 -4.52 -11.61 -11.58
CA SER A 309 -4.67 -12.36 -12.83
C SER A 309 -5.95 -13.23 -12.80
N PRO A 310 -6.44 -13.71 -13.97
CA PRO A 310 -7.63 -14.55 -14.04
C PRO A 310 -7.56 -15.85 -13.23
N GLU A 311 -6.36 -16.32 -12.87
CA GLU A 311 -6.13 -17.54 -12.08
C GLU A 311 -6.32 -17.32 -10.58
N ILE A 312 -6.34 -16.07 -10.11
CA ILE A 312 -6.40 -15.72 -8.69
C ILE A 312 -7.57 -14.81 -8.34
N GLY A 313 -8.41 -14.48 -9.33
CA GLY A 313 -9.56 -13.61 -9.11
C GLY A 313 -10.10 -12.97 -10.38
N GLY A 314 -10.50 -11.71 -10.27
CA GLY A 314 -11.03 -10.97 -11.40
C GLY A 314 -11.05 -9.46 -11.21
N ILE A 315 -10.93 -8.74 -12.33
CA ILE A 315 -11.07 -7.29 -12.38
C ILE A 315 -12.42 -6.94 -13.00
N ALA A 316 -13.22 -6.17 -12.28
CA ALA A 316 -14.45 -5.56 -12.76
C ALA A 316 -14.15 -4.31 -13.61
N SER A 317 -15.15 -3.57 -14.05
CA SER A 317 -14.99 -2.33 -14.80
C SER A 317 -14.05 -1.33 -14.07
N PRO A 318 -13.15 -0.66 -14.79
CA PRO A 318 -12.30 0.37 -14.21
C PRO A 318 -13.09 1.56 -13.63
N GLU A 319 -14.34 1.73 -14.00
CA GLU A 319 -15.22 2.81 -13.54
C GLU A 319 -15.98 2.51 -12.23
N ASN A 320 -15.59 1.45 -11.51
CA ASN A 320 -16.28 1.06 -10.27
C ASN A 320 -17.80 0.85 -10.47
N ASP A 321 -18.16 0.08 -11.48
CA ASP A 321 -19.53 -0.27 -11.79
C ASP A 321 -20.01 -1.47 -10.95
N PRO A 322 -21.06 -1.31 -10.10
CA PRO A 322 -21.60 -2.41 -9.30
C PRO A 322 -22.06 -3.61 -10.15
N ALA A 323 -22.64 -3.38 -11.33
CA ALA A 323 -23.12 -4.44 -12.19
C ALA A 323 -21.97 -5.34 -12.71
N SER A 324 -20.82 -4.75 -13.04
CA SER A 324 -19.62 -5.51 -13.43
C SER A 324 -19.06 -6.35 -12.28
N LEU A 325 -19.05 -5.82 -11.06
CA LEU A 325 -18.64 -6.56 -9.87
C LEU A 325 -19.64 -7.69 -9.57
N ARG A 326 -20.94 -7.41 -9.66
CA ARG A 326 -21.99 -8.44 -9.54
C ARG A 326 -21.78 -9.59 -10.53
N ALA A 327 -21.48 -9.28 -11.79
CA ALA A 327 -21.22 -10.29 -12.80
C ALA A 327 -20.01 -11.19 -12.47
N LEU A 328 -19.00 -10.66 -11.78
CA LEU A 328 -17.90 -11.47 -11.26
C LEU A 328 -18.35 -12.34 -10.08
N LEU A 329 -19.15 -11.81 -9.15
CA LEU A 329 -19.63 -12.55 -7.97
C LEU A 329 -20.49 -13.75 -8.37
N VAL A 330 -21.36 -13.61 -9.36
CA VAL A 330 -22.21 -14.71 -9.92
C VAL A 330 -21.36 -15.91 -10.33
N ARG A 331 -20.16 -15.72 -10.88
CA ARG A 331 -19.26 -16.80 -11.31
C ARG A 331 -18.81 -17.71 -10.16
N TYR A 332 -18.79 -17.21 -8.94
CA TYR A 332 -18.44 -17.98 -7.74
C TYR A 332 -19.66 -18.61 -7.08
N LEU A 333 -20.83 -18.01 -7.23
CA LEU A 333 -22.11 -18.61 -6.81
C LEU A 333 -22.46 -19.83 -7.67
N ASP A 334 -22.15 -19.78 -8.98
CA ASP A 334 -22.40 -20.85 -9.94
C ASP A 334 -21.37 -21.98 -9.86
N ASP A 335 -20.15 -21.71 -9.41
CA ASP A 335 -19.07 -22.71 -9.22
C ASP A 335 -18.42 -22.55 -7.84
N PRO A 336 -18.95 -23.17 -6.79
CA PRO A 336 -18.40 -23.07 -5.44
C PRO A 336 -16.95 -23.57 -5.31
N GLN A 337 -16.50 -24.49 -6.19
CA GLN A 337 -15.10 -24.96 -6.16
C GLN A 337 -14.12 -23.94 -6.73
N ARG A 338 -14.60 -22.97 -7.48
CA ARG A 338 -13.78 -21.91 -8.06
C ARG A 338 -13.05 -21.11 -6.98
N ALA A 339 -13.75 -20.75 -5.91
CA ALA A 339 -13.17 -19.99 -4.81
C ALA A 339 -11.97 -20.71 -4.18
N ALA A 340 -12.06 -22.01 -3.96
CA ALA A 340 -10.97 -22.82 -3.40
C ALA A 340 -9.76 -22.89 -4.36
N ARG A 341 -10.02 -23.15 -5.66
CA ARG A 341 -8.94 -23.26 -6.67
C ARG A 341 -8.19 -21.93 -6.82
N GLU A 342 -8.92 -20.86 -7.02
CA GLU A 342 -8.31 -19.52 -7.23
C GLU A 342 -7.70 -18.97 -5.94
N GLY A 343 -8.28 -19.27 -4.77
CA GLY A 343 -7.72 -18.91 -3.47
C GLY A 343 -6.37 -19.58 -3.21
N THR A 344 -6.23 -20.87 -3.48
CA THR A 344 -4.93 -21.57 -3.39
C THR A 344 -3.88 -20.97 -4.33
N ALA A 345 -4.28 -20.65 -5.56
CA ALA A 345 -3.39 -20.00 -6.53
C ALA A 345 -3.00 -18.58 -6.08
N ALA A 346 -3.97 -17.82 -5.50
CA ALA A 346 -3.75 -16.48 -4.96
C ALA A 346 -2.70 -16.48 -3.83
N ARG A 347 -2.81 -17.43 -2.88
CA ARG A 347 -1.82 -17.58 -1.82
C ARG A 347 -0.43 -17.88 -2.39
N ALA A 348 -0.33 -18.86 -3.27
CA ALA A 348 0.95 -19.20 -3.90
C ALA A 348 1.56 -18.03 -4.66
N HIS A 349 0.74 -17.20 -5.31
CA HIS A 349 1.19 -15.97 -5.95
C HIS A 349 1.71 -14.96 -4.92
N ALA A 350 0.96 -14.72 -3.85
CA ALA A 350 1.35 -13.77 -2.81
C ALA A 350 2.67 -14.14 -2.12
N GLU A 351 2.86 -15.42 -1.79
CA GLU A 351 4.10 -15.91 -1.18
C GLU A 351 5.33 -15.76 -2.09
N ARG A 352 5.16 -15.96 -3.40
CA ARG A 352 6.26 -15.76 -4.36
C ARG A 352 6.58 -14.29 -4.61
N THR A 353 5.59 -13.40 -4.50
CA THR A 353 5.73 -12.01 -4.96
C THR A 353 5.95 -11.03 -3.80
N TYR A 354 5.27 -11.23 -2.68
CA TYR A 354 5.20 -10.24 -1.59
C TYR A 354 5.87 -10.68 -0.29
N ALA A 355 6.39 -11.91 -0.24
CA ALA A 355 7.05 -12.39 0.97
C ALA A 355 8.27 -11.55 1.36
N ALA A 356 8.35 -11.17 2.63
CA ALA A 356 9.39 -10.30 3.15
C ALA A 356 10.82 -10.74 2.77
N PRO A 357 11.22 -12.03 2.82
CA PRO A 357 12.56 -12.44 2.39
C PRO A 357 12.83 -12.20 0.90
N VAL A 358 11.82 -12.42 0.04
CA VAL A 358 11.93 -12.27 -1.42
C VAL A 358 12.12 -10.80 -1.80
N VAL A 359 11.22 -9.95 -1.30
CA VAL A 359 11.25 -8.52 -1.63
C VAL A 359 12.45 -7.83 -1.00
N ALA A 360 12.82 -8.19 0.24
CA ALA A 360 14.01 -7.63 0.90
C ALA A 360 15.29 -7.97 0.15
N GLN A 361 15.41 -9.18 -0.41
CA GLN A 361 16.56 -9.55 -1.25
C GLN A 361 16.61 -8.71 -2.52
N MET A 362 15.49 -8.48 -3.17
CA MET A 362 15.40 -7.60 -4.34
C MET A 362 15.82 -6.17 -4.00
N ILE A 363 15.26 -5.61 -2.92
CA ILE A 363 15.61 -4.25 -2.47
C ILE A 363 17.11 -4.15 -2.15
N GLU A 364 17.65 -5.09 -1.40
CA GLU A 364 19.08 -5.12 -1.06
C GLU A 364 19.97 -5.02 -2.29
N GLY A 365 19.70 -5.82 -3.33
CA GLY A 365 20.44 -5.77 -4.59
C GLY A 365 20.34 -4.38 -5.26
N LEU A 366 19.13 -3.84 -5.36
CA LEU A 366 18.92 -2.50 -5.93
C LEU A 366 19.64 -1.38 -5.15
N LEU A 367 19.68 -1.47 -3.81
CA LEU A 367 20.39 -0.52 -2.98
C LEU A 367 21.91 -0.63 -3.13
N GLN A 368 22.45 -1.84 -3.25
CA GLN A 368 23.86 -2.09 -3.51
C GLN A 368 24.28 -1.54 -4.88
N ASP A 369 23.47 -1.75 -5.92
CA ASP A 369 23.71 -1.21 -7.26
C ASP A 369 23.65 0.34 -7.25
N ALA A 370 22.71 0.92 -6.52
CA ALA A 370 22.61 2.35 -6.38
C ALA A 370 23.82 2.98 -5.67
N ILE A 371 24.44 2.29 -4.72
CA ILE A 371 25.70 2.71 -4.08
C ILE A 371 26.86 2.59 -5.07
N ALA A 372 26.98 1.45 -5.78
CA ALA A 372 28.06 1.17 -6.72
C ALA A 372 28.08 2.16 -7.90
N SER A 373 26.91 2.53 -8.42
CA SER A 373 26.76 3.48 -9.53
C SER A 373 27.27 4.89 -9.20
N ARG A 374 27.35 5.27 -7.94
CA ARG A 374 27.92 6.54 -7.48
C ARG A 374 29.45 6.54 -7.40
N GLY A 375 30.06 5.37 -7.25
CA GLY A 375 31.53 5.20 -7.25
C GLY A 375 32.15 5.41 -8.64
N VAL A 376 31.38 5.19 -9.69
CA VAL A 376 31.78 5.41 -11.09
C VAL A 376 31.41 6.86 -11.47
N ARG A 377 32.33 7.82 -11.28
CA ARG A 377 32.20 9.14 -11.90
C ARG A 377 32.11 8.95 -13.41
N SER A 378 30.97 9.28 -14.02
CA SER A 378 30.92 9.50 -15.47
C SER A 378 32.05 10.46 -15.87
N PRO A 379 32.90 10.16 -16.86
CA PRO A 379 33.77 11.16 -17.41
C PRO A 379 32.93 12.33 -17.92
N ALA A 380 33.36 13.55 -17.61
CA ALA A 380 32.73 14.76 -18.12
C ALA A 380 32.66 14.65 -19.66
N PRO A 381 31.56 15.04 -20.32
CA PRO A 381 31.57 15.18 -21.77
C PRO A 381 32.61 16.22 -22.15
N VAL A 382 33.50 15.84 -23.07
CA VAL A 382 34.50 16.67 -23.73
C VAL A 382 33.78 17.68 -24.63
#